data_fef9c2797fbaa92d6e4154903546dc68
#
_entry.id   fef9c2797fbaa92d6e4154903546dc68
#
_cell.length_a   1.000
_cell.length_b   1.000
_cell.length_c   1.000
_cell.angle_alpha   90.00
_cell.angle_beta   90.00
_cell.angle_gamma   90.00
#
_symmetry.space_group_name_H-M   'P 1'
#
loop_
_entity.id
_entity.type
_entity.pdbx_description
1 polymer ?
#
loop_
_entity_poly.entity_id
_entity_poly.type
_entity_poly.pdbx_seq_one_letter_code
_entity_poly.pdbx_strand_id
1 'polypeptide(L)'
;MPTLSARTVLACSIGLFSLAAHAGPGMAVYLRSYYTEYEVALDCIDKEHLNAADAEAAKDAMAKIEAYYLKRDASINKDKVMKQAVANKDQAFKMMKETSKVDTRQFCRASLNDLINKVREIDADATPIKKSGS
;
A
#
# COMPACT_ATOMS: atom_id res chain seq x y z
N MET A 1 -68.42 29.83 -4.35
CA MET A 1 -67.74 28.60 -3.97
C MET A 1 -66.29 28.69 -4.39
N PRO A 2 -65.37 29.01 -3.53
CA PRO A 2 -64.00 29.04 -3.96
C PRO A 2 -63.40 27.65 -3.85
N THR A 3 -62.93 27.13 -4.99
CA THR A 3 -62.18 25.89 -5.06
C THR A 3 -60.72 26.14 -4.63
N LEU A 4 -60.34 25.53 -3.53
CA LEU A 4 -58.93 25.50 -3.12
C LEU A 4 -58.13 24.61 -4.09
N SER A 5 -57.26 25.29 -4.85
CA SER A 5 -56.24 24.59 -5.61
C SER A 5 -55.08 24.21 -4.68
N ALA A 6 -54.97 22.94 -4.35
CA ALA A 6 -53.84 22.41 -3.63
C ALA A 6 -52.61 22.39 -4.60
N ARG A 7 -51.70 23.33 -4.43
CA ARG A 7 -50.39 23.26 -5.04
C ARG A 7 -49.52 22.27 -4.23
N THR A 8 -49.45 21.10 -4.76
CA THR A 8 -48.47 20.10 -4.30
C THR A 8 -47.09 20.59 -4.70
N VAL A 9 -46.34 21.10 -3.71
CA VAL A 9 -44.91 21.38 -3.86
C VAL A 9 -44.20 20.06 -3.80
N LEU A 10 -43.83 19.55 -4.97
CA LEU A 10 -42.93 18.39 -5.09
C LEU A 10 -41.54 18.89 -4.73
N ALA A 11 -41.15 18.69 -3.47
CA ALA A 11 -39.79 18.91 -3.04
C ALA A 11 -38.92 17.79 -3.68
N CYS A 12 -38.28 18.12 -4.79
CA CYS A 12 -37.18 17.32 -5.29
C CYS A 12 -36.05 17.37 -4.27
N SER A 13 -36.03 16.40 -3.37
CA SER A 13 -34.85 16.09 -2.60
C SER A 13 -33.80 15.57 -3.59
N ILE A 14 -32.97 16.48 -4.09
CA ILE A 14 -31.74 16.11 -4.76
C ILE A 14 -30.90 15.50 -3.65
N GLY A 15 -30.97 14.19 -3.53
CA GLY A 15 -30.04 13.43 -2.72
C GLY A 15 -28.66 13.78 -3.25
N LEU A 16 -27.92 14.53 -2.47
CA LEU A 16 -26.48 14.59 -2.56
C LEU A 16 -26.00 13.16 -2.35
N PHE A 17 -25.95 12.40 -3.45
CA PHE A 17 -25.07 11.26 -3.51
C PHE A 17 -23.68 11.84 -3.28
N SER A 18 -23.25 11.85 -2.02
CA SER A 18 -21.84 11.85 -1.73
C SER A 18 -21.26 10.77 -2.63
N LEU A 19 -20.58 11.18 -3.66
CA LEU A 19 -19.51 10.42 -4.25
C LEU A 19 -18.45 10.30 -3.13
N ALA A 20 -18.79 9.59 -2.05
CA ALA A 20 -17.79 8.92 -1.26
C ALA A 20 -17.13 8.01 -2.26
N ALA A 21 -16.17 8.59 -2.94
CA ALA A 21 -15.37 7.97 -3.92
C ALA A 21 -15.16 6.54 -3.44
N HIS A 22 -15.41 5.58 -4.30
CA HIS A 22 -14.75 4.31 -4.21
C HIS A 22 -13.26 4.61 -4.37
N ALA A 23 -12.70 5.33 -3.38
CA ALA A 23 -11.28 5.39 -3.17
C ALA A 23 -10.89 3.93 -3.02
N GLY A 24 -10.09 3.42 -3.94
CA GLY A 24 -9.48 2.12 -3.83
C GLY A 24 -8.89 1.91 -2.43
N PRO A 25 -8.31 0.78 -2.10
CA PRO A 25 -7.72 0.55 -0.79
C PRO A 25 -6.91 1.78 -0.40
N GLY A 26 -7.18 2.34 0.78
CA GLY A 26 -6.52 3.56 1.24
C GLY A 26 -5.00 3.39 1.30
N MET A 27 -4.26 4.50 1.30
CA MET A 27 -2.79 4.51 1.33
C MET A 27 -2.21 3.64 2.47
N ALA A 28 -2.91 3.56 3.61
CA ALA A 28 -2.53 2.70 4.73
C ALA A 28 -2.47 1.20 4.36
N VAL A 29 -3.34 0.73 3.47
CA VAL A 29 -3.35 -0.68 3.03
C VAL A 29 -2.13 -0.98 2.18
N TYR A 30 -1.75 -0.08 1.28
CA TYR A 30 -0.53 -0.22 0.48
C TYR A 30 0.72 -0.18 1.36
N LEU A 31 0.80 0.79 2.27
CA LEU A 31 1.93 0.87 3.19
C LEU A 31 2.06 -0.39 4.05
N ARG A 32 0.94 -0.93 4.55
CA ARG A 32 0.92 -2.20 5.27
C ARG A 32 1.47 -3.36 4.44
N SER A 33 1.12 -3.43 3.17
CA SER A 33 1.64 -4.46 2.26
C SER A 33 3.16 -4.40 2.17
N TYR A 34 3.75 -3.22 1.98
CA TYR A 34 5.20 -3.07 1.93
C TYR A 34 5.89 -3.31 3.27
N TYR A 35 5.27 -2.96 4.39
CA TYR A 35 5.78 -3.36 5.69
C TYR A 35 5.75 -4.88 5.86
N THR A 36 4.74 -5.57 5.34
CA THR A 36 4.69 -7.04 5.36
C THR A 36 5.87 -7.63 4.58
N GLU A 37 6.15 -7.11 3.37
CA GLU A 37 7.32 -7.53 2.58
C GLU A 37 8.64 -7.25 3.32
N TYR A 38 8.73 -6.12 4.00
CA TYR A 38 9.89 -5.77 4.80
C TYR A 38 10.09 -6.72 5.99
N GLU A 39 9.03 -7.05 6.72
CA GLU A 39 9.08 -8.01 7.83
C GLU A 39 9.44 -9.42 7.34
N VAL A 40 8.96 -9.83 6.16
CA VAL A 40 9.41 -11.07 5.50
C VAL A 40 10.90 -11.01 5.19
N ALA A 41 11.38 -9.91 4.63
CA ALA A 41 12.81 -9.75 4.32
C ALA A 41 13.68 -9.81 5.58
N LEU A 42 13.28 -9.19 6.68
CA LEU A 42 13.98 -9.26 7.97
C LEU A 42 14.07 -10.70 8.50
N ASP A 43 12.97 -11.44 8.45
CA ASP A 43 12.93 -12.85 8.85
C ASP A 43 13.84 -13.72 7.96
N CYS A 44 13.91 -13.39 6.67
CA CYS A 44 14.79 -14.06 5.72
C CYS A 44 16.28 -13.77 5.96
N ILE A 45 16.61 -12.58 6.45
CA ILE A 45 17.98 -12.21 6.84
C ILE A 45 18.39 -13.01 8.08
N ASP A 46 17.52 -13.06 9.09
CA ASP A 46 17.77 -13.83 10.31
C ASP A 46 17.99 -15.33 10.05
N LYS A 47 17.34 -15.85 9.01
CA LYS A 47 17.47 -17.26 8.57
C LYS A 47 18.52 -17.47 7.48
N GLU A 48 19.36 -16.49 7.22
CA GLU A 48 20.45 -16.55 6.23
C GLU A 48 20.00 -16.85 4.78
N HIS A 49 18.74 -16.56 4.45
CA HIS A 49 18.24 -16.63 3.07
C HIS A 49 18.55 -15.36 2.26
N LEU A 50 18.81 -14.26 2.95
CA LEU A 50 19.28 -12.98 2.41
C LEU A 50 20.54 -12.57 3.18
N ASN A 51 21.39 -11.75 2.57
CA ASN A 51 22.66 -11.32 3.15
C ASN A 51 22.61 -9.91 3.75
N ALA A 52 23.73 -9.45 4.30
CA ALA A 52 23.83 -8.12 4.92
C ALA A 52 23.59 -6.96 3.92
N ALA A 53 24.02 -7.09 2.68
CA ALA A 53 23.77 -6.09 1.63
C ALA A 53 22.26 -6.03 1.29
N ASP A 54 21.59 -7.18 1.29
CA ASP A 54 20.14 -7.27 1.11
C ASP A 54 19.41 -6.59 2.28
N ALA A 55 19.94 -6.69 3.50
CA ALA A 55 19.39 -6.03 4.69
C ALA A 55 19.41 -4.51 4.57
N GLU A 56 20.53 -3.94 4.16
CA GLU A 56 20.64 -2.50 3.92
C GLU A 56 19.72 -2.04 2.77
N ALA A 57 19.66 -2.80 1.68
CA ALA A 57 18.77 -2.51 0.57
C ALA A 57 17.30 -2.52 0.98
N ALA A 58 16.86 -3.48 1.79
CA ALA A 58 15.50 -3.57 2.31
C ALA A 58 15.17 -2.37 3.23
N LYS A 59 16.09 -2.02 4.12
CA LYS A 59 15.94 -0.89 5.04
C LYS A 59 15.83 0.45 4.30
N ASP A 60 16.72 0.69 3.35
CA ASP A 60 16.72 1.92 2.56
C ASP A 60 15.46 2.02 1.69
N ALA A 61 15.05 0.92 1.09
CA ALA A 61 13.81 0.84 0.31
C ALA A 61 12.59 1.15 1.19
N MET A 62 12.49 0.53 2.36
CA MET A 62 11.35 0.74 3.25
C MET A 62 11.28 2.18 3.76
N ALA A 63 12.40 2.81 4.07
CA ALA A 63 12.44 4.22 4.48
C ALA A 63 11.89 5.16 3.39
N LYS A 64 12.24 4.95 2.13
CA LYS A 64 11.69 5.72 1.00
C LYS A 64 10.20 5.48 0.79
N ILE A 65 9.77 4.23 0.86
CA ILE A 65 8.35 3.84 0.71
C ILE A 65 7.51 4.47 1.82
N GLU A 66 7.97 4.39 3.06
CA GLU A 66 7.30 5.00 4.21
C GLU A 66 7.14 6.50 4.01
N ALA A 67 8.23 7.20 3.69
CA ALA A 67 8.19 8.65 3.46
C ALA A 67 7.23 9.03 2.32
N TYR A 68 7.19 8.23 1.26
CA TYR A 68 6.29 8.45 0.12
C TYR A 68 4.81 8.39 0.53
N TYR A 69 4.42 7.38 1.30
CA TYR A 69 3.02 7.21 1.72
C TYR A 69 2.61 8.19 2.81
N LEU A 70 3.45 8.42 3.82
CA LEU A 70 3.16 9.36 4.91
C LEU A 70 3.07 10.81 4.42
N LYS A 71 3.83 11.18 3.40
CA LYS A 71 3.72 12.50 2.76
C LYS A 71 2.39 12.70 2.05
N ARG A 72 1.81 11.62 1.49
CA ARG A 72 0.54 11.67 0.76
C ARG A 72 -0.68 11.54 1.65
N ASP A 73 -0.54 10.86 2.76
CA ASP A 73 -1.61 10.65 3.74
C ASP A 73 -1.05 10.71 5.16
N ALA A 74 -1.05 11.91 5.73
CA ALA A 74 -0.57 12.15 7.09
C ALA A 74 -1.48 11.53 8.17
N SER A 75 -2.67 11.04 7.82
CA SER A 75 -3.59 10.38 8.74
C SER A 75 -3.24 8.92 9.04
N ILE A 76 -2.26 8.35 8.32
CA ILE A 76 -1.81 6.98 8.51
C ILE A 76 -1.24 6.81 9.92
N ASN A 77 -1.81 5.89 10.68
CA ASN A 77 -1.24 5.46 11.95
C ASN A 77 -0.17 4.40 11.68
N LYS A 78 1.09 4.82 11.65
CA LYS A 78 2.25 3.99 11.36
C LYS A 78 2.35 2.78 12.29
N ASP A 79 2.20 2.97 13.61
CA ASP A 79 2.34 1.87 14.58
C ASP A 79 1.28 0.80 14.38
N LYS A 80 0.05 1.21 14.06
CA LYS A 80 -1.04 0.28 13.76
C LYS A 80 -0.73 -0.52 12.49
N VAL A 81 -0.24 0.16 11.45
CA VAL A 81 0.10 -0.47 10.16
C VAL A 81 1.24 -1.47 10.35
N MET A 82 2.28 -1.12 11.10
CA MET A 82 3.41 -2.01 11.40
C MET A 82 2.97 -3.25 12.19
N LYS A 83 2.13 -3.09 13.23
CA LYS A 83 1.61 -4.23 14.00
C LYS A 83 0.82 -5.21 13.12
N GLN A 84 0.03 -4.68 12.20
CA GLN A 84 -0.72 -5.51 11.25
C GLN A 84 0.21 -6.23 10.27
N ALA A 85 1.29 -5.59 9.83
CA ALA A 85 2.28 -6.19 8.94
C ALA A 85 3.01 -7.36 9.59
N VAL A 86 3.41 -7.23 10.86
CA VAL A 86 4.04 -8.32 11.62
C VAL A 86 3.10 -9.53 11.72
N ALA A 87 1.82 -9.31 11.99
CA ALA A 87 0.83 -10.40 12.02
C ALA A 87 0.64 -11.04 10.62
N ASN A 88 0.67 -10.24 9.55
CA ASN A 88 0.52 -10.72 8.17
C ASN A 88 1.74 -11.51 7.69
N LYS A 89 2.93 -11.25 8.20
CA LYS A 89 4.16 -11.98 7.83
C LYS A 89 4.01 -13.48 8.04
N ASP A 90 3.55 -13.90 9.20
CA ASP A 90 3.39 -15.31 9.52
C ASP A 90 2.39 -16.00 8.58
N GLN A 91 1.31 -15.29 8.24
CA GLN A 91 0.33 -15.76 7.26
C GLN A 91 0.95 -15.87 5.87
N ALA A 92 1.78 -14.90 5.45
CA ALA A 92 2.47 -14.95 4.15
C ALA A 92 3.39 -16.17 4.03
N PHE A 93 4.18 -16.48 5.07
CA PHE A 93 5.01 -17.68 5.10
C PHE A 93 4.17 -18.98 5.08
N LYS A 94 3.06 -18.99 5.82
CA LYS A 94 2.14 -20.14 5.83
C LYS A 94 1.57 -20.37 4.44
N MET A 95 1.06 -19.35 3.80
CA MET A 95 0.50 -19.44 2.45
C MET A 95 1.56 -19.88 1.43
N MET A 96 2.77 -19.37 1.52
CA MET A 96 3.86 -19.78 0.66
C MET A 96 4.12 -21.28 0.77
N LYS A 97 4.18 -21.82 1.98
CA LYS A 97 4.42 -23.27 2.23
C LYS A 97 3.26 -24.15 1.74
N GLU A 98 2.02 -23.68 1.87
CA GLU A 98 0.82 -24.48 1.58
C GLU A 98 0.42 -24.44 0.09
N THR A 99 0.64 -23.31 -0.58
CA THR A 99 0.08 -23.04 -1.91
C THR A 99 1.10 -22.88 -3.01
N SER A 100 2.35 -22.56 -2.68
CA SER A 100 3.39 -22.23 -3.64
C SER A 100 4.39 -23.37 -3.81
N LYS A 101 4.75 -23.65 -5.06
CA LYS A 101 5.90 -24.49 -5.41
C LYS A 101 7.25 -23.74 -5.34
N VAL A 102 7.20 -22.49 -4.92
CA VAL A 102 8.37 -21.62 -4.78
C VAL A 102 9.10 -21.98 -3.50
N ASP A 103 10.41 -22.14 -3.57
CA ASP A 103 11.20 -22.38 -2.36
C ASP A 103 11.32 -21.11 -1.50
N THR A 104 11.69 -21.29 -0.23
CA THR A 104 11.78 -20.19 0.74
C THR A 104 12.75 -19.10 0.29
N ARG A 105 13.88 -19.46 -0.33
CA ARG A 105 14.88 -18.47 -0.79
C ARG A 105 14.35 -17.62 -1.94
N GLN A 106 13.63 -18.23 -2.88
CA GLN A 106 12.96 -17.51 -3.97
C GLN A 106 11.89 -16.57 -3.42
N PHE A 107 11.11 -17.01 -2.44
CA PHE A 107 10.11 -16.18 -1.78
C PHE A 107 10.75 -14.97 -1.08
N CYS A 108 11.84 -15.18 -0.34
CA CYS A 108 12.61 -14.12 0.31
C CYS A 108 13.15 -13.10 -0.73
N ARG A 109 13.68 -13.58 -1.83
CA ARG A 109 14.17 -12.72 -2.91
C ARG A 109 13.05 -11.93 -3.59
N ALA A 110 11.88 -12.52 -3.77
CA ALA A 110 10.71 -11.85 -4.32
C ALA A 110 10.26 -10.68 -3.41
N SER A 111 10.16 -10.90 -2.10
CA SER A 111 9.79 -9.85 -1.14
C SER A 111 10.76 -8.66 -1.17
N LEU A 112 12.07 -8.92 -1.22
CA LEU A 112 13.05 -7.85 -1.36
C LEU A 112 12.90 -7.11 -2.70
N ASN A 113 12.69 -7.84 -3.78
CA ASN A 113 12.53 -7.25 -5.12
C ASN A 113 11.27 -6.37 -5.19
N ASP A 114 10.19 -6.72 -4.52
CA ASP A 114 8.96 -5.91 -4.48
C ASP A 114 9.22 -4.55 -3.81
N LEU A 115 10.00 -4.51 -2.73
CA LEU A 115 10.44 -3.25 -2.12
C LEU A 115 11.30 -2.41 -3.07
N ILE A 116 12.29 -3.01 -3.72
CA ILE A 116 13.19 -2.32 -4.64
C ILE A 116 12.43 -1.80 -5.86
N ASN A 117 11.52 -2.58 -6.41
CA ASN A 117 10.69 -2.17 -7.55
C ASN A 117 9.79 -0.99 -7.18
N LYS A 118 9.23 -0.99 -5.97
CA LYS A 118 8.44 0.15 -5.51
C LYS A 118 9.25 1.43 -5.41
N VAL A 119 10.47 1.35 -4.94
CA VAL A 119 11.38 2.52 -4.92
C VAL A 119 11.65 3.04 -6.34
N ARG A 120 11.85 2.16 -7.32
CA ARG A 120 12.02 2.56 -8.72
C ARG A 120 10.80 3.30 -9.27
N GLU A 121 9.59 2.84 -8.94
CA GLU A 121 8.35 3.54 -9.29
C GLU A 121 8.29 4.93 -8.65
N ILE A 122 8.60 5.04 -7.36
CA ILE A 122 8.63 6.31 -6.63
C ILE A 122 9.63 7.28 -7.25
N ASP A 123 10.83 6.82 -7.57
CA ASP A 123 11.87 7.64 -8.17
C ASP A 123 11.49 8.07 -9.60
N ALA A 124 10.82 7.22 -10.36
CA ALA A 124 10.29 7.56 -11.69
C ALA A 124 9.21 8.64 -11.63
N ASP A 125 8.29 8.57 -10.66
CA ASP A 125 7.25 9.58 -10.44
C ASP A 125 7.83 10.94 -10.03
N ALA A 126 8.95 10.94 -9.30
CA ALA A 126 9.64 12.15 -8.86
C ALA A 126 10.45 12.83 -9.98
N THR A 127 10.74 12.14 -11.07
CA THR A 127 11.52 12.68 -12.19
C THR A 127 10.62 13.57 -13.06
N PRO A 128 10.89 14.88 -13.18
CA PRO A 128 10.10 15.75 -14.06
C PRO A 128 10.23 15.25 -15.49
N ILE A 129 9.08 15.07 -16.15
CA ILE A 129 9.02 14.77 -17.57
C ILE A 129 9.74 15.91 -18.27
N LYS A 130 10.94 15.68 -18.82
CA LYS A 130 11.55 16.60 -19.75
C LYS A 130 10.56 16.72 -20.91
N LYS A 131 9.81 17.84 -20.96
CA LYS A 131 9.08 18.20 -22.17
C LYS A 131 10.12 18.26 -23.26
N SER A 132 10.10 17.28 -24.16
CA SER A 132 10.80 17.34 -25.42
C SER A 132 10.31 18.60 -26.12
N GLY A 133 11.08 19.67 -26.02
CA GLY A 133 10.83 20.90 -26.74
C GLY A 133 10.96 20.61 -28.23
N SER A 134 9.93 20.87 -28.94
CA SER A 134 9.91 20.96 -30.40
C SER A 134 10.86 22.04 -30.86
#